data_33c3ec662418f1caf2ba460aa29f8907
#
_entry.id   33c3ec662418f1caf2ba460aa29f8907
#
_cell.length_a   1.000
_cell.length_b   1.000
_cell.length_c   1.000
_cell.angle_alpha   90.00
_cell.angle_beta   90.00
_cell.angle_gamma   90.00
#
_symmetry.space_group_name_H-M   'P 1'
#
loop_
_entity.id
_entity.type
_entity.pdbx_description
1 polymer ?
#
loop_
_entity_poly.entity_id
_entity_poly.type
_entity_poly.pdbx_seq_one_letter_code
_entity_poly.pdbx_strand_id
1 'polypeptide(L)'
;MNKNTFIIGFMLFAIFFGAGNLIFPPTLGLNSGHEFWSTLLGFVITGVGLPLLGIVVSAFYHNGYKTALARIHPWFAVIFLMAIYLTIGPFFAIPRTGATSYEMAVLPFIGEAGRTSLLAFTVVYYAVTLWLSLNPSRSEERRV
;
A
#
# COMPACT_ATOMS: atom_id res chain seq x y z
N MET A 1 -7.60 27.44 -6.28
CA MET A 1 -6.97 26.16 -5.93
C MET A 1 -5.95 25.87 -7.02
N ASN A 2 -4.65 25.81 -6.68
CA ASN A 2 -3.59 25.70 -7.67
C ASN A 2 -3.56 24.30 -8.29
N LYS A 3 -3.32 24.24 -9.62
CA LYS A 3 -3.21 22.98 -10.39
C LYS A 3 -2.25 21.97 -9.72
N ASN A 4 -1.17 22.46 -9.12
CA ASN A 4 -0.19 21.66 -8.39
C ASN A 4 -0.76 21.02 -7.12
N THR A 5 -1.63 21.69 -6.40
CA THR A 5 -2.30 21.14 -5.19
C THR A 5 -3.21 19.97 -5.55
N PHE A 6 -3.91 20.05 -6.68
CA PHE A 6 -4.73 18.96 -7.18
C PHE A 6 -3.90 17.73 -7.55
N ILE A 7 -2.80 17.93 -8.27
CA ILE A 7 -1.89 16.84 -8.67
C ILE A 7 -1.31 16.15 -7.44
N ILE A 8 -0.83 16.93 -6.45
CA ILE A 8 -0.29 16.38 -5.20
C ILE A 8 -1.38 15.62 -4.42
N GLY A 9 -2.60 16.16 -4.37
CA GLY A 9 -3.73 15.49 -3.73
C GLY A 9 -4.07 14.15 -4.37
N PHE A 10 -4.11 14.06 -5.70
CA PHE A 10 -4.33 12.79 -6.41
C PHE A 10 -3.17 11.82 -6.26
N MET A 11 -1.93 12.30 -6.21
CA MET A 11 -0.77 11.45 -5.91
C MET A 11 -0.89 10.83 -4.52
N LEU A 12 -1.19 11.62 -3.50
CA LEU A 12 -1.39 11.13 -2.14
C LEU A 12 -2.56 10.13 -2.09
N PHE A 13 -3.67 10.47 -2.72
CA PHE A 13 -4.81 9.55 -2.82
C PHE A 13 -4.40 8.20 -3.44
N ALA A 14 -3.67 8.21 -4.56
CA ALA A 14 -3.23 6.99 -5.23
C ALA A 14 -2.28 6.13 -4.38
N ILE A 15 -1.45 6.76 -3.54
CA ILE A 15 -0.54 6.04 -2.63
C ILE A 15 -1.32 5.38 -1.48
N PHE A 16 -2.32 6.07 -0.92
CA PHE A 16 -3.05 5.60 0.26
C PHE A 16 -4.28 4.75 -0.07
N PHE A 17 -4.88 4.95 -1.24
CA PHE A 17 -6.06 4.21 -1.66
C PHE A 17 -5.66 2.91 -2.35
N GLY A 18 -5.62 1.83 -1.57
CA GLY A 18 -5.32 0.49 -2.08
C GLY A 18 -6.52 -0.46 -1.95
N ALA A 19 -6.37 -1.66 -2.49
CA ALA A 19 -7.40 -2.71 -2.41
C ALA A 19 -7.83 -3.02 -0.96
N GLY A 20 -6.91 -2.88 0.01
CA GLY A 20 -7.21 -3.04 1.42
C GLY A 20 -8.30 -2.08 1.93
N ASN A 21 -8.33 -0.85 1.42
CA ASN A 21 -9.33 0.14 1.83
C ASN A 21 -10.74 -0.20 1.32
N LEU A 22 -10.85 -1.00 0.27
CA LEU A 22 -12.12 -1.49 -0.25
C LEU A 22 -12.60 -2.77 0.45
N ILE A 23 -11.68 -3.60 0.92
CA ILE A 23 -11.98 -4.93 1.46
C ILE A 23 -12.14 -4.89 2.98
N PHE A 24 -11.20 -4.26 3.68
CA PHE A 24 -11.17 -4.32 5.14
C PHE A 24 -12.35 -3.63 5.83
N PRO A 25 -12.76 -2.40 5.48
CA PRO A 25 -13.88 -1.76 6.16
C PRO A 25 -15.21 -2.53 6.04
N PRO A 26 -15.62 -3.00 4.85
CA PRO A 26 -16.82 -3.82 4.72
C PRO A 26 -16.75 -5.13 5.49
N THR A 27 -15.61 -5.85 5.42
CA THR A 27 -15.45 -7.13 6.15
C THR A 27 -15.44 -6.93 7.66
N LEU A 28 -14.79 -5.88 8.15
CA LEU A 28 -14.87 -5.51 9.57
C LEU A 28 -16.29 -5.18 9.99
N GLY A 29 -17.03 -4.41 9.18
CA GLY A 29 -18.42 -4.07 9.46
C GLY A 29 -19.31 -5.30 9.55
N LEU A 30 -19.17 -6.26 8.64
CA LEU A 30 -19.94 -7.52 8.64
C LEU A 30 -19.62 -8.41 9.85
N ASN A 31 -18.35 -8.45 10.27
CA ASN A 31 -17.91 -9.32 11.36
C ASN A 31 -18.08 -8.69 12.76
N SER A 32 -18.30 -7.38 12.85
CA SER A 32 -18.36 -6.66 14.14
C SER A 32 -19.69 -6.81 14.87
N GLY A 33 -20.77 -7.15 14.17
CA GLY A 33 -22.08 -7.30 14.79
C GLY A 33 -22.47 -6.10 15.65
N HIS A 34 -22.72 -6.33 16.94
CA HIS A 34 -23.08 -5.28 17.90
C HIS A 34 -21.94 -4.31 18.25
N GLU A 35 -20.68 -4.73 18.04
CA GLU A 35 -19.48 -3.93 18.34
C GLU A 35 -19.00 -3.06 17.14
N PHE A 36 -19.89 -2.79 16.20
CA PHE A 36 -19.58 -2.03 14.97
C PHE A 36 -18.88 -0.69 15.26
N TRP A 37 -19.39 0.10 16.19
CA TRP A 37 -18.84 1.42 16.49
C TRP A 37 -17.46 1.37 17.13
N SER A 38 -17.21 0.44 18.04
CA SER A 38 -15.91 0.23 18.68
C SER A 38 -14.86 -0.18 17.65
N THR A 39 -15.25 -1.12 16.78
CA THR A 39 -14.39 -1.63 15.70
C THR A 39 -14.09 -0.54 14.66
N LEU A 40 -15.09 0.23 14.27
CA LEU A 40 -14.93 1.35 13.34
C LEU A 40 -13.99 2.42 13.89
N LEU A 41 -14.17 2.83 15.14
CA LEU A 41 -13.28 3.80 15.80
C LEU A 41 -11.85 3.29 15.89
N GLY A 42 -11.65 2.03 16.31
CA GLY A 42 -10.33 1.41 16.33
C GLY A 42 -9.67 1.40 14.95
N PHE A 43 -10.43 1.04 13.91
CA PHE A 43 -9.94 1.03 12.54
C PHE A 43 -9.57 2.44 12.03
N VAL A 44 -10.41 3.44 12.31
CA VAL A 44 -10.13 4.83 11.89
C VAL A 44 -8.89 5.38 12.58
N ILE A 45 -8.75 5.16 13.88
CA ILE A 45 -7.57 5.62 14.63
C ILE A 45 -6.29 4.96 14.11
N THR A 46 -6.31 3.66 13.90
CA THR A 46 -5.12 2.90 13.49
C THR A 46 -4.87 2.94 11.99
N GLY A 47 -5.89 2.73 11.17
CA GLY A 47 -5.78 2.63 9.72
C GLY A 47 -5.68 3.98 9.00
N VAL A 48 -6.20 5.05 9.60
CA VAL A 48 -6.17 6.41 9.05
C VAL A 48 -5.30 7.33 9.89
N GLY A 49 -5.48 7.32 11.21
CA GLY A 49 -4.79 8.23 12.12
C GLY A 49 -3.28 8.05 12.14
N LEU A 50 -2.78 6.81 12.27
CA LEU A 50 -1.34 6.54 12.29
C LEU A 50 -0.64 6.90 10.97
N PRO A 51 -1.15 6.56 9.77
CA PRO A 51 -0.56 7.02 8.52
C PRO A 51 -0.53 8.54 8.37
N LEU A 52 -1.61 9.23 8.77
CA LEU A 52 -1.64 10.70 8.75
C LEU A 52 -0.61 11.30 9.69
N LEU A 53 -0.46 10.77 10.91
CA LEU A 53 0.61 11.18 11.81
C LEU A 53 1.99 10.94 11.21
N GLY A 54 2.19 9.83 10.52
CA GLY A 54 3.42 9.54 9.78
C GLY A 54 3.76 10.60 8.74
N ILE A 55 2.77 11.10 7.97
CA ILE A 55 2.96 12.18 7.01
C ILE A 55 3.32 13.48 7.72
N VAL A 56 2.59 13.84 8.77
CA VAL A 56 2.84 15.06 9.55
C VAL A 56 4.24 15.04 10.12
N VAL A 57 4.65 13.92 10.75
CA VAL A 57 6.02 13.77 11.28
C VAL A 57 7.05 13.87 10.17
N SER A 58 6.81 13.27 8.99
CA SER A 58 7.76 13.36 7.87
C SER A 58 7.97 14.77 7.36
N ALA A 59 6.95 15.62 7.46
CA ALA A 59 7.06 17.03 7.06
C ALA A 59 8.02 17.85 7.93
N PHE A 60 8.26 17.43 9.19
CA PHE A 60 9.23 18.06 10.07
C PHE A 60 10.69 17.63 9.83
N TYR A 61 10.90 16.53 9.10
CA TYR A 61 12.24 16.00 8.81
C TYR A 61 12.62 16.21 7.35
N HIS A 62 13.28 17.34 7.07
CA HIS A 62 13.70 17.72 5.71
C HIS A 62 14.69 16.73 5.06
N ASN A 63 15.42 15.96 5.85
CA ASN A 63 16.41 14.99 5.38
C ASN A 63 15.92 13.53 5.40
N GLY A 64 14.61 13.33 5.48
CA GLY A 64 13.97 12.01 5.45
C GLY A 64 14.14 11.18 6.73
N TYR A 65 13.47 10.03 6.75
CA TYR A 65 13.41 9.13 7.91
C TYR A 65 14.77 8.54 8.32
N LYS A 66 15.69 8.36 7.37
CA LYS A 66 17.03 7.83 7.65
C LYS A 66 17.77 8.66 8.68
N THR A 67 17.70 9.98 8.55
CA THR A 67 18.35 10.92 9.48
C THR A 67 17.72 10.89 10.87
N ALA A 68 16.39 10.77 10.94
CA ALA A 68 15.67 10.65 12.20
C ALA A 68 16.02 9.35 12.94
N LEU A 69 16.03 8.23 12.23
CA LEU A 69 16.36 6.92 12.77
C LEU A 69 17.86 6.78 13.14
N ALA A 70 18.75 7.42 12.38
CA ALA A 70 20.18 7.43 12.65
C ALA A 70 20.57 8.16 13.94
N ARG A 71 19.66 9.00 14.50
CA ARG A 71 19.84 9.61 15.82
C ARG A 71 19.84 8.59 16.95
N ILE A 72 19.15 7.46 16.78
CA ILE A 72 19.15 6.36 17.75
C ILE A 72 20.46 5.58 17.58
N HIS A 73 20.69 5.05 16.40
CA HIS A 73 21.94 4.36 16.04
C HIS A 73 22.00 4.20 14.50
N PRO A 74 23.17 4.41 13.85
CA PRO A 74 23.27 4.31 12.38
C PRO A 74 22.87 2.94 11.82
N TRP A 75 23.31 1.86 12.48
CA TRP A 75 22.93 0.50 12.09
C TRP A 75 21.44 0.21 12.28
N PHE A 76 20.81 0.77 13.31
CA PHE A 76 19.37 0.64 13.51
C PHE A 76 18.59 1.22 12.33
N ALA A 77 18.99 2.40 11.85
CA ALA A 77 18.34 3.02 10.70
C ALA A 77 18.39 2.13 9.45
N VAL A 78 19.56 1.54 9.18
CA VAL A 78 19.75 0.68 7.99
C VAL A 78 18.91 -0.60 8.11
N ILE A 79 19.02 -1.30 9.24
CA ILE A 79 18.30 -2.57 9.46
C ILE A 79 16.79 -2.35 9.45
N PHE A 80 16.31 -1.30 10.10
CA PHE A 80 14.89 -0.98 10.18
C PHE A 80 14.30 -0.62 8.81
N LEU A 81 14.98 0.24 8.04
CA LEU A 81 14.54 0.59 6.69
C LEU A 81 14.59 -0.62 5.75
N MET A 82 15.64 -1.45 5.86
CA MET A 82 15.74 -2.68 5.07
C MET A 82 14.58 -3.63 5.40
N ALA A 83 14.25 -3.81 6.67
CA ALA A 83 13.12 -4.63 7.09
C ALA A 83 11.79 -4.11 6.54
N ILE A 84 11.56 -2.79 6.56
CA ILE A 84 10.38 -2.16 5.96
C ILE A 84 10.32 -2.44 4.45
N TYR A 85 11.40 -2.18 3.71
CA TYR A 85 11.44 -2.39 2.26
C TYR A 85 11.22 -3.84 1.88
N LEU A 86 11.82 -4.78 2.61
CA LEU A 86 11.63 -6.21 2.37
C LEU A 86 10.18 -6.66 2.68
N THR A 87 9.59 -6.13 3.75
CA THR A 87 8.21 -6.44 4.11
C THR A 87 7.20 -5.88 3.11
N ILE A 88 7.34 -4.61 2.73
CA ILE A 88 6.46 -3.96 1.74
C ILE A 88 6.69 -4.57 0.34
N GLY A 89 7.94 -4.88 0.00
CA GLY A 89 8.31 -5.45 -1.29
C GLY A 89 8.00 -6.97 -1.36
N PRO A 90 9.05 -7.80 -1.46
CA PRO A 90 8.91 -9.19 -1.89
C PRO A 90 8.23 -10.11 -0.87
N PHE A 91 8.29 -9.81 0.44
CA PHE A 91 7.86 -10.77 1.44
C PHE A 91 6.35 -10.74 1.74
N PHE A 92 5.71 -9.56 1.65
CA PHE A 92 4.33 -9.47 2.08
C PHE A 92 3.40 -8.70 1.13
N ALA A 93 3.67 -7.42 0.87
CA ALA A 93 2.68 -6.59 0.18
C ALA A 93 2.55 -6.96 -1.29
N ILE A 94 3.64 -7.19 -2.01
CA ILE A 94 3.60 -7.56 -3.43
C ILE A 94 2.87 -8.91 -3.63
N PRO A 95 3.23 -10.01 -2.97
CA PRO A 95 2.50 -11.27 -3.11
C PRO A 95 1.02 -11.16 -2.77
N ARG A 96 0.70 -10.40 -1.72
CA ARG A 96 -0.68 -10.17 -1.30
C ARG A 96 -1.50 -9.44 -2.36
N THR A 97 -0.94 -8.43 -3.03
CA THR A 97 -1.68 -7.70 -4.08
C THR A 97 -2.06 -8.62 -5.24
N GLY A 98 -1.17 -9.52 -5.65
CA GLY A 98 -1.46 -10.52 -6.68
C GLY A 98 -2.58 -11.47 -6.27
N ALA A 99 -2.51 -12.03 -5.06
CA ALA A 99 -3.53 -12.94 -4.54
C ALA A 99 -4.91 -12.25 -4.44
N THR A 100 -4.95 -11.06 -3.86
CA THR A 100 -6.20 -10.30 -3.72
C THR A 100 -6.79 -9.91 -5.07
N SER A 101 -5.95 -9.55 -6.04
CA SER A 101 -6.41 -9.23 -7.40
C SER A 101 -7.01 -10.46 -8.08
N TYR A 102 -6.45 -11.65 -7.87
CA TYR A 102 -7.01 -12.89 -8.38
C TYR A 102 -8.37 -13.21 -7.75
N GLU A 103 -8.47 -13.11 -6.42
CA GLU A 103 -9.71 -13.37 -5.69
C GLU A 103 -10.85 -12.45 -6.11
N MET A 104 -10.56 -11.18 -6.40
CA MET A 104 -11.58 -10.21 -6.76
C MET A 104 -11.92 -10.18 -8.26
N ALA A 105 -10.92 -10.36 -9.13
CA ALA A 105 -11.11 -10.19 -10.56
C ALA A 105 -11.39 -11.50 -11.30
N VAL A 106 -10.92 -12.64 -10.80
CA VAL A 106 -10.97 -13.90 -11.56
C VAL A 106 -11.90 -14.92 -10.90
N LEU A 107 -11.81 -15.06 -9.58
CA LEU A 107 -12.57 -16.07 -8.85
C LEU A 107 -14.09 -15.97 -9.01
N PRO A 108 -14.72 -14.77 -9.06
CA PRO A 108 -16.16 -14.63 -9.27
C PRO A 108 -16.65 -15.16 -10.64
N PHE A 109 -15.76 -15.21 -11.64
CA PHE A 109 -16.10 -15.66 -12.99
C PHE A 109 -15.83 -17.15 -13.23
N ILE A 110 -14.85 -17.72 -12.52
CA ILE A 110 -14.43 -19.12 -12.69
C ILE A 110 -15.12 -20.05 -11.70
N GLY A 111 -15.58 -19.52 -10.55
CA GLY A 111 -16.29 -20.25 -9.51
C GLY A 111 -15.40 -21.11 -8.61
N GLU A 112 -14.30 -21.65 -9.11
CA GLU A 112 -13.35 -22.45 -8.34
C GLU A 112 -11.91 -22.00 -8.54
N ALA A 113 -11.15 -21.90 -7.43
CA ALA A 113 -9.74 -21.56 -7.45
C ALA A 113 -8.90 -22.75 -7.94
N GLY A 114 -8.69 -22.85 -9.24
CA GLY A 114 -7.77 -23.83 -9.82
C GLY A 114 -6.31 -23.38 -9.65
N ARG A 115 -5.42 -24.33 -9.29
CA ARG A 115 -3.98 -24.05 -9.14
C ARG A 115 -3.36 -23.51 -10.45
N THR A 116 -3.83 -23.99 -11.59
CA THR A 116 -3.38 -23.57 -12.91
C THR A 116 -3.85 -22.16 -13.26
N SER A 117 -5.09 -21.80 -12.94
CA SER A 117 -5.64 -20.46 -13.18
C SER A 117 -4.96 -19.41 -12.31
N LEU A 118 -4.66 -19.75 -11.05
CA LEU A 118 -3.91 -18.90 -10.15
C LEU A 118 -2.48 -18.64 -10.67
N LEU A 119 -1.78 -19.67 -11.11
CA LEU A 119 -0.42 -19.54 -11.66
C LEU A 119 -0.43 -18.70 -12.95
N ALA A 120 -1.34 -18.99 -13.88
CA ALA A 120 -1.45 -18.23 -15.13
C ALA A 120 -1.73 -16.73 -14.86
N PHE A 121 -2.69 -16.44 -13.99
CA PHE A 121 -3.00 -15.07 -13.58
C PHE A 121 -1.80 -14.38 -12.94
N THR A 122 -1.13 -15.05 -12.00
CA THR A 122 0.02 -14.50 -11.28
C THR A 122 1.15 -14.13 -12.24
N VAL A 123 1.47 -15.01 -13.19
CA VAL A 123 2.50 -14.73 -14.20
C VAL A 123 2.14 -13.52 -15.05
N VAL A 124 0.90 -13.47 -15.57
CA VAL A 124 0.44 -12.33 -16.38
C VAL A 124 0.43 -11.03 -15.58
N TYR A 125 -0.11 -11.07 -14.36
CA TYR A 125 -0.20 -9.92 -13.47
C TYR A 125 1.16 -9.31 -13.19
N TYR A 126 2.14 -10.13 -12.80
CA TYR A 126 3.48 -9.61 -12.49
C TYR A 126 4.28 -9.26 -13.74
N ALA A 127 4.05 -9.93 -14.88
CA ALA A 127 4.67 -9.54 -16.15
C ALA A 127 4.19 -8.15 -16.60
N VAL A 128 2.89 -7.88 -16.52
CA VAL A 128 2.32 -6.54 -16.82
C VAL A 128 2.82 -5.49 -15.83
N THR A 129 2.82 -5.81 -14.54
CA THR A 129 3.33 -4.90 -13.50
C THR A 129 4.79 -4.56 -13.73
N LEU A 130 5.62 -5.55 -14.04
CA LEU A 130 7.04 -5.36 -14.33
C LEU A 130 7.22 -4.50 -15.60
N TRP A 131 6.48 -4.80 -16.65
CA TRP A 131 6.55 -4.03 -17.89
C TRP A 131 6.19 -2.56 -17.70
N LEU A 132 5.13 -2.28 -16.95
CA LEU A 132 4.74 -0.90 -16.60
C LEU A 132 5.78 -0.21 -15.71
N SER A 133 6.38 -0.93 -14.77
CA SER A 133 7.40 -0.39 -13.87
C SER A 133 8.71 -0.07 -14.58
N LEU A 134 9.07 -0.84 -15.62
CA LEU A 134 10.27 -0.61 -16.43
C LEU A 134 10.11 0.53 -17.44
N ASN A 135 8.85 0.95 -17.71
CA ASN A 135 8.55 2.05 -18.62
C ASN A 135 7.94 3.24 -17.86
N PRO A 136 8.64 3.89 -16.93
CA PRO A 136 8.13 5.04 -16.22
C PRO A 136 7.86 6.17 -17.23
N SER A 137 6.69 6.79 -17.12
CA SER A 137 6.38 7.94 -17.98
C SER A 137 7.36 9.07 -17.68
N ARG A 138 7.94 9.70 -18.71
CA ARG A 138 8.95 10.77 -18.64
C ARG A 138 8.55 11.99 -17.80
N SER A 139 7.36 12.01 -17.24
CA SER A 139 6.88 13.12 -16.40
C SER A 139 7.48 13.13 -14.99
N GLU A 140 7.98 12.01 -14.48
CA GLU A 140 8.60 11.94 -13.15
C GLU A 140 10.09 12.30 -13.16
N GLU A 141 10.78 11.97 -14.26
CA GLU A 141 12.23 12.19 -14.41
C GLU A 141 12.64 13.68 -14.46
N ARG A 142 11.69 14.60 -14.70
CA ARG A 142 11.94 16.07 -14.75
C ARG A 142 11.78 16.77 -13.41
N ARG A 143 11.53 16.05 -12.32
CA ARG A 143 11.26 16.66 -10.99
C ARG A 143 12.30 16.35 -9.92
N VAL A 144 13.41 15.74 -10.29
CA VAL A 144 14.56 15.52 -9.41
C VAL A 144 15.62 16.57 -9.67
#